data_571de68ea268cf88017265b03a242deb
#
_entry.id   571de68ea268cf88017265b03a242deb
#
_cell.length_a   1.000
_cell.length_b   1.000
_cell.length_c   1.000
_cell.angle_alpha   90.00
_cell.angle_beta   90.00
_cell.angle_gamma   90.00
#
_symmetry.space_group_name_H-M   'P 1'
#
loop_
_entity.id
_entity.type
_entity.pdbx_description
1 polymer ?
#
loop_
_entity_poly.entity_id
_entity_poly.type
_entity_poly.pdbx_seq_one_letter_code
_entity_poly.pdbx_strand_id
1 'polypeptide(L)'
;MFENKIIFESFDPIFSDKSIRPTPAAINIPEWYKKLPNHHGDPALTQRTIKMCMPFLDAVSTGYILKNQHEFVVNQQVINPNYKEEGPGLWLGMHPDVDTTFAGRGIPVAMTGGIRHNHPIAQLGGKEGGCPYVKQNYNESFIKLINPWTIKVPKGYSVLFLPVINKTDSKFTPLAGVVDCDTFNQPVNFPCIIHHKGTFTIPKGEPIVTAIPFKRESWKAVFKEGNLKEWRRGSWSQSSFFQNTYKRFFRRKKSWK
;
A
#
# COMPACT_ATOMS: atom_id res chain seq x y z
N MET A 1 -29.53 -8.41 -0.24
CA MET A 1 -28.21 -8.55 -0.92
C MET A 1 -27.19 -8.77 0.17
N PHE A 2 -26.55 -9.94 0.24
CA PHE A 2 -25.51 -10.19 1.26
C PHE A 2 -24.31 -9.30 0.96
N GLU A 3 -23.91 -8.47 1.93
CA GLU A 3 -22.75 -7.59 1.81
C GLU A 3 -21.49 -8.45 1.88
N ASN A 4 -20.59 -8.34 0.89
CA ASN A 4 -19.30 -9.01 0.95
C ASN A 4 -18.49 -8.42 2.12
N LYS A 5 -17.92 -9.29 2.94
CA LYS A 5 -17.14 -8.89 4.11
C LYS A 5 -15.67 -9.25 3.90
N ILE A 6 -14.78 -8.34 4.26
CA ILE A 6 -13.39 -8.62 4.54
C ILE A 6 -13.21 -8.70 6.05
N ILE A 7 -12.54 -9.71 6.53
CA ILE A 7 -12.35 -9.95 7.97
C ILE A 7 -10.86 -9.85 8.26
N PHE A 8 -10.51 -9.06 9.27
CA PHE A 8 -9.16 -8.93 9.79
C PHE A 8 -9.12 -9.56 11.19
N GLU A 9 -8.36 -10.63 11.33
CA GLU A 9 -8.20 -11.36 12.58
C GLU A 9 -6.78 -11.19 13.10
N SER A 10 -6.64 -10.95 14.39
CA SER A 10 -5.35 -10.91 15.07
C SER A 10 -5.53 -11.28 16.53
N PHE A 11 -4.42 -11.52 17.22
CA PHE A 11 -4.41 -11.85 18.63
C PHE A 11 -4.33 -10.59 19.50
N ASP A 12 -4.84 -10.68 20.72
CA ASP A 12 -4.62 -9.66 21.73
C ASP A 12 -3.11 -9.59 22.06
N PRO A 13 -2.54 -8.40 22.24
CA PRO A 13 -3.15 -7.09 22.34
C PRO A 13 -3.28 -6.34 21.00
N ILE A 14 -2.78 -6.87 19.90
CA ILE A 14 -2.89 -6.23 18.59
C ILE A 14 -4.36 -5.95 18.25
N PHE A 15 -5.22 -6.94 18.51
CA PHE A 15 -6.66 -6.79 18.27
C PHE A 15 -7.28 -5.67 19.12
N SER A 16 -6.83 -5.51 20.36
CA SER A 16 -7.37 -4.51 21.30
C SER A 16 -6.96 -3.09 20.95
N ASP A 17 -5.80 -2.89 20.31
CA ASP A 17 -5.32 -1.57 19.91
C ASP A 17 -6.05 -1.04 18.68
N LYS A 18 -7.01 -0.15 18.89
CA LYS A 18 -7.80 0.45 17.82
C LYS A 18 -6.97 1.33 16.87
N SER A 19 -5.85 1.90 17.34
CA SER A 19 -5.03 2.84 16.56
C SER A 19 -4.37 2.19 15.35
N ILE A 20 -4.05 0.91 15.47
CA ILE A 20 -3.33 0.13 14.45
C ILE A 20 -4.23 -0.81 13.64
N ARG A 21 -5.52 -0.85 13.94
CA ARG A 21 -6.47 -1.66 13.16
C ARG A 21 -6.49 -1.24 11.70
N PRO A 22 -6.63 -2.20 10.77
CA PRO A 22 -6.92 -1.87 9.37
C PRO A 22 -8.15 -0.98 9.26
N THR A 23 -8.07 0.04 8.42
CA THR A 23 -9.15 1.03 8.27
C THR A 23 -9.46 1.27 6.80
N PRO A 24 -10.72 1.61 6.44
CA PRO A 24 -11.02 2.03 5.08
C PRO A 24 -10.07 3.13 4.61
N ALA A 25 -9.56 3.02 3.38
CA ALA A 25 -8.63 4.00 2.82
C ALA A 25 -9.22 5.42 2.79
N ALA A 26 -10.54 5.52 2.68
CA ALA A 26 -11.27 6.80 2.67
C ALA A 26 -11.04 7.69 3.89
N ILE A 27 -10.71 7.12 5.06
CA ILE A 27 -10.37 7.91 6.26
C ILE A 27 -8.87 8.29 6.34
N ASN A 28 -8.04 7.72 5.48
CA ASN A 28 -6.60 7.99 5.43
C ASN A 28 -6.20 8.88 4.23
N ILE A 29 -7.15 9.64 3.69
CA ILE A 29 -6.87 10.57 2.58
C ILE A 29 -5.81 11.59 3.03
N PRO A 30 -4.74 11.80 2.25
CA PRO A 30 -3.65 12.69 2.62
C PRO A 30 -4.10 14.12 2.93
N GLU A 31 -3.54 14.72 3.96
CA GLU A 31 -3.91 16.08 4.40
C GLU A 31 -3.64 17.14 3.32
N TRP A 32 -2.54 16.98 2.55
CA TRP A 32 -2.26 17.89 1.43
C TRP A 32 -3.41 17.89 0.42
N TYR A 33 -4.00 16.70 0.12
CA TYR A 33 -5.12 16.59 -0.81
C TYR A 33 -6.41 17.20 -0.22
N LYS A 34 -6.66 17.01 1.08
CA LYS A 34 -7.82 17.62 1.75
C LYS A 34 -7.75 19.14 1.70
N LYS A 35 -6.58 19.73 1.90
CA LYS A 35 -6.31 21.17 1.91
C LYS A 35 -6.20 21.79 0.52
N LEU A 36 -6.00 20.99 -0.54
CA LEU A 36 -5.85 21.47 -1.90
C LEU A 36 -7.13 22.21 -2.35
N PRO A 37 -7.06 23.43 -2.92
CA PRO A 37 -8.23 24.10 -3.48
C PRO A 37 -8.72 23.38 -4.76
N ASN A 38 -9.98 23.60 -5.14
CA ASN A 38 -10.53 23.04 -6.37
C ASN A 38 -9.88 23.63 -7.63
N HIS A 39 -9.49 24.90 -7.55
CA HIS A 39 -8.87 25.64 -8.64
C HIS A 39 -7.64 26.39 -8.13
N HIS A 40 -6.70 26.63 -9.01
CA HIS A 40 -5.47 27.36 -8.73
C HIS A 40 -5.24 28.40 -9.82
N GLY A 41 -4.68 29.59 -9.45
CA GLY A 41 -4.38 30.69 -10.37
C GLY A 41 -5.41 31.82 -10.38
N ASP A 42 -5.24 32.73 -11.32
CA ASP A 42 -6.13 33.88 -11.55
C ASP A 42 -7.56 33.41 -11.85
N PRO A 43 -8.61 34.08 -11.32
CA PRO A 43 -9.99 33.75 -11.63
C PRO A 43 -10.33 33.71 -13.13
N ALA A 44 -9.63 34.49 -13.96
CA ALA A 44 -9.81 34.52 -15.41
C ALA A 44 -9.13 33.32 -16.12
N LEU A 45 -8.11 32.69 -15.51
CA LEU A 45 -7.30 31.59 -16.06
C LEU A 45 -7.23 30.40 -15.13
N THR A 46 -8.24 30.18 -14.30
CA THR A 46 -8.24 29.14 -13.29
C THR A 46 -8.01 27.75 -13.85
N GLN A 47 -6.99 27.10 -13.34
CA GLN A 47 -6.70 25.67 -13.65
C GLN A 47 -7.34 24.79 -12.59
N ARG A 48 -7.95 23.70 -13.03
CA ARG A 48 -8.50 22.68 -12.12
C ARG A 48 -7.36 21.92 -11.48
N THR A 49 -7.39 21.78 -10.17
CA THR A 49 -6.43 20.95 -9.46
C THR A 49 -6.88 19.48 -9.49
N ILE A 50 -5.98 18.57 -9.06
CA ILE A 50 -6.27 17.15 -8.91
C ILE A 50 -7.40 16.87 -7.90
N LYS A 51 -7.76 17.85 -7.07
CA LYS A 51 -8.93 17.81 -6.19
C LYS A 51 -10.24 17.56 -6.95
N MET A 52 -10.30 18.02 -8.21
CA MET A 52 -11.45 17.83 -9.08
C MET A 52 -11.41 16.49 -9.85
N CYS A 53 -10.33 15.75 -9.76
CA CYS A 53 -10.17 14.46 -10.42
C CYS A 53 -10.82 13.34 -9.58
N MET A 54 -12.04 12.96 -9.92
CA MET A 54 -12.74 11.89 -9.22
C MET A 54 -12.04 10.52 -9.30
N PRO A 55 -11.44 10.11 -10.43
CA PRO A 55 -10.64 8.88 -10.47
C PRO A 55 -9.48 8.88 -9.47
N PHE A 56 -8.82 10.02 -9.25
CA PHE A 56 -7.78 10.13 -8.22
C PHE A 56 -8.35 9.92 -6.81
N LEU A 57 -9.45 10.61 -6.49
CA LEU A 57 -10.13 10.45 -5.20
C LEU A 57 -10.58 9.01 -4.98
N ASP A 58 -11.17 8.39 -6.01
CA ASP A 58 -11.61 7.01 -5.95
C ASP A 58 -10.43 6.05 -5.71
N ALA A 59 -9.27 6.30 -6.32
CA ALA A 59 -8.07 5.50 -6.12
C ALA A 59 -7.57 5.58 -4.66
N VAL A 60 -7.36 6.80 -4.13
CA VAL A 60 -6.85 6.99 -2.74
C VAL A 60 -7.85 6.59 -1.66
N SER A 61 -9.13 6.40 -2.00
CA SER A 61 -10.18 5.96 -1.09
C SER A 61 -10.58 4.49 -1.26
N THR A 62 -9.91 3.74 -2.15
CA THR A 62 -10.24 2.34 -2.44
C THR A 62 -9.54 1.39 -1.48
N GLY A 63 -10.28 0.42 -0.97
CA GLY A 63 -9.76 -0.67 -0.13
C GLY A 63 -9.54 -0.27 1.32
N TYR A 64 -8.60 -0.97 1.96
CA TYR A 64 -8.27 -0.84 3.37
C TYR A 64 -6.78 -0.59 3.55
N ILE A 65 -6.43 0.26 4.49
CA ILE A 65 -5.05 0.55 4.85
C ILE A 65 -4.63 -0.36 6.00
N LEU A 66 -3.58 -1.14 5.78
CA LEU A 66 -2.83 -1.83 6.82
C LEU A 66 -1.78 -0.87 7.38
N LYS A 67 -1.61 -0.91 8.70
CA LYS A 67 -0.77 0.04 9.43
C LYS A 67 0.36 -0.68 10.14
N ASN A 68 1.44 0.04 10.36
CA ASN A 68 2.55 -0.43 11.17
C ASN A 68 2.13 -0.62 12.63
N GLN A 69 2.54 -1.73 13.24
CA GLN A 69 2.09 -2.11 14.57
C GLN A 69 2.95 -1.49 15.68
N HIS A 70 4.22 -1.30 15.39
CA HIS A 70 5.21 -0.81 16.35
C HIS A 70 6.02 0.32 15.71
N GLU A 71 6.62 1.15 16.53
CA GLU A 71 7.62 2.09 16.02
C GLU A 71 8.95 1.36 15.79
N PHE A 72 9.55 1.59 14.62
CA PHE A 72 10.84 1.03 14.23
C PHE A 72 11.82 2.11 13.83
N VAL A 73 13.02 2.03 14.34
CA VAL A 73 14.15 2.82 13.84
C VAL A 73 14.89 1.99 12.81
N VAL A 74 14.99 2.50 11.61
CA VAL A 74 15.72 1.92 10.50
C VAL A 74 17.00 2.73 10.32
N ASN A 75 18.14 2.07 10.48
CA ASN A 75 19.43 2.69 10.23
C ASN A 75 20.10 1.97 9.05
N GLN A 76 20.14 2.65 7.90
CA GLN A 76 20.84 2.19 6.73
C GLN A 76 22.29 2.71 6.78
N GLN A 77 23.15 1.97 7.45
CA GLN A 77 24.59 2.27 7.41
C GLN A 77 25.18 1.78 6.08
N VAL A 78 25.96 2.63 5.45
CA VAL A 78 26.85 2.21 4.35
C VAL A 78 27.88 1.27 4.97
N ILE A 79 27.85 0.00 4.55
CA ILE A 79 28.74 -1.01 5.12
C ILE A 79 30.20 -0.77 4.72
N ASN A 80 31.05 -1.14 5.67
CA ASN A 80 32.46 -1.36 5.47
C ASN A 80 32.70 -2.24 4.23
N PRO A 81 33.37 -1.74 3.19
CA PRO A 81 33.61 -2.46 1.94
C PRO A 81 34.42 -3.76 2.11
N ASN A 82 34.93 -4.03 3.30
CA ASN A 82 35.65 -5.27 3.64
C ASN A 82 34.77 -6.42 4.14
N TYR A 83 33.47 -6.19 4.33
CA TYR A 83 32.54 -7.28 4.68
C TYR A 83 32.00 -7.92 3.39
N LYS A 84 32.56 -9.07 3.02
CA LYS A 84 32.32 -9.73 1.73
C LYS A 84 31.03 -10.52 1.60
N GLU A 85 30.25 -10.74 2.67
CA GLU A 85 29.17 -11.73 2.63
C GLU A 85 27.77 -11.24 3.01
N GLU A 86 27.61 -10.06 3.55
CA GLU A 86 26.30 -9.50 3.87
C GLU A 86 26.15 -8.15 3.20
N GLY A 87 25.08 -7.99 2.43
CA GLY A 87 24.73 -6.70 1.83
C GLY A 87 24.69 -5.58 2.87
N PRO A 88 24.44 -4.30 2.49
CA PRO A 88 24.55 -3.16 3.37
C PRO A 88 23.82 -3.43 4.70
N GLY A 89 24.54 -3.28 5.84
CA GLY A 89 24.06 -3.56 7.18
C GLY A 89 22.86 -2.69 7.49
N LEU A 90 21.74 -3.29 7.50
CA LEU A 90 20.53 -2.68 8.01
C LEU A 90 20.46 -3.01 9.50
N TRP A 91 20.69 -2.00 10.33
CA TRP A 91 20.35 -2.14 11.75
C TRP A 91 18.91 -1.74 11.97
N LEU A 92 18.14 -2.66 12.54
CA LEU A 92 16.75 -2.44 12.94
C LEU A 92 16.70 -2.46 14.46
N GLY A 93 16.53 -1.30 15.04
CA GLY A 93 16.23 -1.15 16.46
C GLY A 93 14.73 -1.06 16.67
N MET A 94 14.22 -1.83 17.61
CA MET A 94 12.93 -1.49 18.21
C MET A 94 13.17 -0.31 19.14
N HIS A 95 12.25 0.66 19.17
CA HIS A 95 12.31 1.73 20.16
C HIS A 95 12.34 1.09 21.56
N PRO A 96 13.16 1.59 22.52
CA PRO A 96 13.27 1.01 23.85
C PRO A 96 11.94 0.88 24.59
N ASP A 97 10.93 1.69 24.23
CA ASP A 97 9.59 1.64 24.81
C ASP A 97 8.66 0.58 24.17
N VAL A 98 9.12 -0.17 23.16
CA VAL A 98 8.34 -1.29 22.63
C VAL A 98 8.36 -2.40 23.66
N ASP A 99 7.18 -2.69 24.18
CA ASP A 99 6.98 -3.79 25.14
C ASP A 99 7.38 -5.13 24.52
N THR A 100 8.61 -5.54 24.79
CA THR A 100 9.17 -6.83 24.36
C THR A 100 8.57 -8.01 25.12
N THR A 101 7.65 -7.78 26.06
CA THR A 101 7.01 -8.84 26.86
C THR A 101 6.21 -9.82 26.03
N PHE A 102 5.83 -9.44 24.79
CA PHE A 102 5.19 -10.37 23.85
C PHE A 102 6.13 -11.49 23.40
N ALA A 103 7.37 -11.17 23.07
CA ALA A 103 8.37 -12.18 22.75
C ALA A 103 8.63 -13.13 23.93
N GLY A 104 8.57 -12.61 25.16
CA GLY A 104 8.70 -13.37 26.41
C GLY A 104 7.53 -14.32 26.71
N ARG A 105 6.36 -14.12 26.08
CA ARG A 105 5.19 -14.99 26.27
C ARG A 105 5.10 -16.15 25.27
N GLY A 106 6.15 -16.38 24.45
CA GLY A 106 6.16 -17.45 23.46
C GLY A 106 5.27 -17.22 22.24
N ILE A 107 4.72 -16.01 22.07
CA ILE A 107 3.94 -15.67 20.89
C ILE A 107 4.89 -15.43 19.73
N PRO A 108 4.75 -16.13 18.58
CA PRO A 108 5.61 -15.92 17.43
C PRO A 108 5.56 -14.47 16.94
N VAL A 109 6.70 -13.92 16.52
CA VAL A 109 6.80 -12.54 15.96
C VAL A 109 5.80 -12.32 14.81
N ALA A 110 5.47 -13.35 14.05
CA ALA A 110 4.45 -13.29 12.99
C ALA A 110 3.05 -12.93 13.50
N MET A 111 2.77 -13.13 14.79
CA MET A 111 1.46 -12.83 15.41
C MET A 111 1.42 -11.45 16.07
N THR A 112 2.56 -10.86 16.35
CA THR A 112 2.66 -9.55 17.00
C THR A 112 3.00 -8.41 16.05
N GLY A 113 3.34 -8.72 14.80
CA GLY A 113 3.91 -7.78 13.86
C GLY A 113 5.39 -7.54 14.11
N GLY A 114 6.06 -6.93 13.17
CA GLY A 114 7.48 -6.65 13.31
C GLY A 114 8.19 -6.38 12.00
N ILE A 115 9.50 -6.29 12.08
CA ILE A 115 10.38 -6.22 10.92
C ILE A 115 11.36 -7.39 11.00
N ARG A 116 11.53 -8.10 9.90
CA ARG A 116 12.67 -9.00 9.72
C ARG A 116 13.76 -8.30 8.95
N HIS A 117 14.99 -8.43 9.45
CA HIS A 117 16.20 -8.17 8.69
C HIS A 117 16.25 -9.08 7.47
N ASN A 118 16.86 -8.57 6.44
CA ASN A 118 17.26 -9.35 5.29
C ASN A 118 16.10 -10.20 4.75
N HIS A 119 15.15 -9.52 4.11
CA HIS A 119 14.50 -10.26 3.04
C HIS A 119 15.63 -10.64 2.10
N PRO A 120 15.97 -11.94 1.96
CA PRO A 120 17.17 -12.30 1.26
C PRO A 120 17.13 -11.72 -0.14
N ILE A 121 18.14 -10.93 -0.50
CA ILE A 121 18.30 -10.41 -1.87
C ILE A 121 18.18 -11.57 -2.87
N ALA A 122 18.63 -12.76 -2.48
CA ALA A 122 18.44 -13.99 -3.24
C ALA A 122 16.98 -14.28 -3.64
N GLN A 123 15.99 -13.91 -2.81
CA GLN A 123 14.57 -14.10 -3.18
C GLN A 123 14.11 -13.15 -4.29
N LEU A 124 14.84 -12.07 -4.54
CA LEU A 124 14.60 -11.14 -5.65
C LEU A 124 15.53 -11.40 -6.84
N GLY A 125 16.31 -12.51 -6.80
CA GLY A 125 17.19 -12.95 -7.88
C GLY A 125 18.67 -12.64 -7.67
N GLY A 126 19.06 -12.02 -6.56
CA GLY A 126 20.44 -11.70 -6.24
C GLY A 126 21.09 -10.70 -7.18
N LYS A 127 22.45 -10.66 -7.15
CA LYS A 127 23.25 -9.70 -7.91
C LYS A 127 23.28 -9.96 -9.41
N GLU A 128 23.19 -11.22 -9.81
CA GLU A 128 23.45 -11.68 -11.18
C GLU A 128 22.21 -11.85 -12.03
N GLY A 129 21.03 -11.79 -11.44
CA GLY A 129 19.77 -12.02 -12.14
C GLY A 129 18.55 -11.47 -11.44
N GLY A 130 17.37 -11.83 -11.93
CA GLY A 130 16.10 -11.53 -11.28
C GLY A 130 15.62 -10.09 -11.46
N CYS A 131 15.14 -9.48 -10.40
CA CYS A 131 14.52 -8.16 -10.43
C CYS A 131 15.52 -7.08 -10.91
N PRO A 132 15.22 -6.34 -12.00
CA PRO A 132 16.12 -5.31 -12.52
C PRO A 132 16.47 -4.23 -11.50
N TYR A 133 15.55 -3.92 -10.58
CA TYR A 133 15.79 -2.96 -9.50
C TYR A 133 16.91 -3.45 -8.56
N VAL A 134 16.90 -4.72 -8.18
CA VAL A 134 17.95 -5.32 -7.34
C VAL A 134 19.29 -5.27 -8.05
N LYS A 135 19.33 -5.56 -9.35
CA LYS A 135 20.56 -5.53 -10.15
C LYS A 135 21.17 -4.14 -10.19
N GLN A 136 20.35 -3.10 -10.32
CA GLN A 136 20.79 -1.71 -10.36
C GLN A 136 21.16 -1.15 -8.99
N ASN A 137 20.47 -1.61 -7.93
CA ASN A 137 20.53 -1.07 -6.59
C ASN A 137 20.97 -2.14 -5.57
N TYR A 138 21.91 -3.00 -5.94
CA TYR A 138 22.36 -4.14 -5.12
C TYR A 138 22.80 -3.74 -3.70
N ASN A 139 23.28 -2.51 -3.54
CA ASN A 139 23.68 -1.98 -2.24
C ASN A 139 22.52 -1.42 -1.41
N GLU A 140 21.31 -1.45 -1.93
CA GLU A 140 20.12 -1.02 -1.17
C GLU A 140 19.58 -2.15 -0.32
N SER A 141 18.99 -1.75 0.80
CA SER A 141 18.49 -2.68 1.79
C SER A 141 17.04 -3.05 1.54
N PHE A 142 16.74 -4.32 1.76
CA PHE A 142 15.40 -4.86 1.71
C PHE A 142 15.00 -5.29 3.11
N ILE A 143 13.77 -4.96 3.50
CA ILE A 143 13.17 -5.41 4.75
C ILE A 143 11.91 -6.20 4.46
N LYS A 144 11.46 -6.96 5.44
CA LYS A 144 10.16 -7.62 5.41
C LYS A 144 9.32 -7.12 6.57
N LEU A 145 8.29 -6.35 6.27
CA LEU A 145 7.29 -5.96 7.27
C LEU A 145 6.40 -7.15 7.58
N ILE A 146 6.35 -7.53 8.85
CA ILE A 146 5.55 -8.62 9.36
C ILE A 146 4.19 -8.05 9.76
N ASN A 147 3.16 -8.49 9.05
CA ASN A 147 1.79 -8.09 9.33
C ASN A 147 1.14 -9.08 10.30
N PRO A 148 0.54 -8.65 11.41
CA PRO A 148 -0.09 -9.56 12.39
C PRO A 148 -1.54 -9.91 12.05
N TRP A 149 -2.08 -9.37 10.96
CA TRP A 149 -3.47 -9.59 10.57
C TRP A 149 -3.60 -10.75 9.60
N THR A 150 -4.35 -11.79 9.98
CA THR A 150 -4.89 -12.76 9.03
C THR A 150 -6.10 -12.14 8.35
N ILE A 151 -6.14 -12.21 7.03
CA ILE A 151 -7.17 -11.57 6.21
C ILE A 151 -8.00 -12.64 5.55
N LYS A 152 -9.33 -12.55 5.72
CA LYS A 152 -10.27 -13.48 5.10
C LYS A 152 -11.27 -12.74 4.21
N VAL A 153 -11.55 -13.32 3.07
CA VAL A 153 -12.52 -12.80 2.09
C VAL A 153 -13.46 -13.94 1.66
N PRO A 154 -14.62 -13.65 1.06
CA PRO A 154 -15.52 -14.67 0.56
C PRO A 154 -14.87 -15.56 -0.49
N LYS A 155 -15.33 -16.81 -0.61
CA LYS A 155 -14.88 -17.75 -1.65
C LYS A 155 -14.97 -17.14 -3.04
N GLY A 156 -13.92 -17.31 -3.83
CA GLY A 156 -13.79 -16.74 -5.18
C GLY A 156 -13.22 -15.32 -5.22
N TYR A 157 -12.75 -14.79 -4.06
CA TYR A 157 -12.08 -13.51 -3.99
C TYR A 157 -10.60 -13.68 -3.64
N SER A 158 -9.78 -12.77 -4.16
CA SER A 158 -8.39 -12.56 -3.76
C SER A 158 -8.24 -11.15 -3.19
N VAL A 159 -7.09 -10.88 -2.58
CA VAL A 159 -6.73 -9.53 -2.14
C VAL A 159 -5.48 -9.08 -2.89
N LEU A 160 -5.57 -7.95 -3.55
CA LEU A 160 -4.45 -7.24 -4.14
C LEU A 160 -3.86 -6.31 -3.08
N PHE A 161 -2.59 -6.51 -2.78
CA PHE A 161 -1.80 -5.67 -1.89
C PHE A 161 -0.93 -4.73 -2.73
N LEU A 162 -1.01 -3.45 -2.47
CA LEU A 162 -0.26 -2.40 -3.17
C LEU A 162 0.43 -1.49 -2.15
N PRO A 163 1.52 -0.82 -2.50
CA PRO A 163 1.94 0.37 -1.76
C PRO A 163 0.76 1.30 -1.53
N VAL A 164 0.78 2.09 -0.46
CA VAL A 164 -0.31 3.05 -0.22
C VAL A 164 -0.47 3.94 -1.45
N ILE A 165 -1.65 3.89 -2.05
CA ILE A 165 -1.91 4.50 -3.36
C ILE A 165 -1.65 6.00 -3.32
N ASN A 166 -0.80 6.49 -4.24
CA ASN A 166 -0.41 7.90 -4.37
C ASN A 166 0.25 8.51 -3.11
N LYS A 167 0.85 7.68 -2.25
CA LYS A 167 1.75 8.14 -1.19
C LYS A 167 3.16 8.26 -1.75
N THR A 168 3.58 9.50 -2.03
CA THR A 168 4.86 9.80 -2.72
C THR A 168 6.00 10.14 -1.77
N ASP A 169 5.71 10.35 -0.50
CA ASP A 169 6.64 10.75 0.56
C ASP A 169 7.17 9.56 1.39
N SER A 170 6.91 8.33 0.94
CA SER A 170 7.33 7.15 1.65
C SER A 170 8.83 6.92 1.56
N LYS A 171 9.45 6.60 2.68
CA LYS A 171 10.89 6.23 2.76
C LYS A 171 11.15 4.78 2.35
N PHE A 172 10.09 4.01 2.16
CA PHE A 172 10.11 2.62 1.72
C PHE A 172 8.91 2.32 0.82
N THR A 173 9.02 1.30 -0.01
CA THR A 173 7.94 0.83 -0.88
C THR A 173 7.73 -0.67 -0.70
N PRO A 174 6.58 -1.11 -0.17
CA PRO A 174 6.20 -2.51 -0.19
C PRO A 174 6.05 -3.01 -1.63
N LEU A 175 6.48 -4.23 -1.90
CA LEU A 175 6.25 -4.87 -3.19
C LEU A 175 4.77 -5.29 -3.29
N ALA A 176 4.19 -5.07 -4.46
CA ALA A 176 2.83 -5.47 -4.74
C ALA A 176 2.71 -7.01 -4.80
N GLY A 177 1.55 -7.52 -4.38
CA GLY A 177 1.27 -8.96 -4.45
C GLY A 177 -0.23 -9.24 -4.49
N VAL A 178 -0.57 -10.43 -4.97
CA VAL A 178 -1.95 -10.97 -4.94
C VAL A 178 -1.95 -12.23 -4.09
N VAL A 179 -2.88 -12.32 -3.15
CA VAL A 179 -3.04 -13.48 -2.28
C VAL A 179 -4.49 -13.95 -2.26
N ASP A 180 -4.67 -15.26 -2.36
CA ASP A 180 -5.98 -15.92 -2.29
C ASP A 180 -6.43 -16.08 -0.84
N CYS A 181 -6.83 -14.95 -0.24
CA CYS A 181 -7.21 -14.86 1.17
C CYS A 181 -8.54 -15.57 1.50
N ASP A 182 -9.21 -16.19 0.53
CA ASP A 182 -10.32 -17.09 0.77
C ASP A 182 -9.87 -18.50 1.21
N THR A 183 -8.60 -18.85 0.96
CA THR A 183 -8.01 -20.15 1.33
C THR A 183 -6.74 -20.01 2.17
N PHE A 184 -6.02 -18.90 2.05
CA PHE A 184 -4.78 -18.66 2.78
C PHE A 184 -5.05 -18.10 4.18
N ASN A 185 -4.86 -18.94 5.20
CA ASN A 185 -5.16 -18.65 6.60
C ASN A 185 -3.95 -18.19 7.43
N GLN A 186 -2.99 -17.50 6.82
CA GLN A 186 -1.83 -16.96 7.50
C GLN A 186 -1.70 -15.45 7.27
N PRO A 187 -1.05 -14.70 8.16
CA PRO A 187 -0.72 -13.31 7.92
C PRO A 187 0.15 -13.13 6.68
N VAL A 188 -0.20 -12.15 5.86
CA VAL A 188 0.56 -11.79 4.66
C VAL A 188 1.65 -10.80 5.02
N ASN A 189 2.91 -11.13 4.74
CA ASN A 189 4.04 -10.27 5.01
C ASN A 189 4.47 -9.49 3.76
N PHE A 190 5.05 -8.30 3.96
CA PHE A 190 5.34 -7.38 2.88
C PHE A 190 6.84 -7.15 2.74
N PRO A 191 7.49 -7.72 1.70
CA PRO A 191 8.83 -7.30 1.30
C PRO A 191 8.81 -5.83 0.88
N CYS A 192 9.79 -5.05 1.35
CA CYS A 192 9.87 -3.62 1.11
C CYS A 192 11.26 -3.22 0.62
N ILE A 193 11.27 -2.30 -0.34
CA ILE A 193 12.47 -1.60 -0.79
C ILE A 193 12.60 -0.32 0.04
N ILE A 194 13.79 -0.05 0.57
CA ILE A 194 14.08 1.18 1.31
C ILE A 194 14.73 2.18 0.36
N HIS A 195 14.14 3.38 0.24
CA HIS A 195 14.66 4.45 -0.61
C HIS A 195 15.46 5.50 0.16
N HIS A 196 15.28 5.56 1.48
CA HIS A 196 15.93 6.55 2.32
C HIS A 196 17.33 6.07 2.73
N LYS A 197 18.32 6.96 2.59
CA LYS A 197 19.68 6.74 3.10
C LYS A 197 19.81 7.33 4.50
N GLY A 198 20.49 6.60 5.40
CA GLY A 198 20.68 7.00 6.79
C GLY A 198 19.59 6.50 7.73
N THR A 199 19.48 7.15 8.88
CA THR A 199 18.54 6.75 9.93
C THR A 199 17.17 7.39 9.75
N PHE A 200 16.11 6.61 9.88
CA PHE A 200 14.74 7.10 9.91
C PHE A 200 13.84 6.22 10.76
N THR A 201 12.73 6.78 11.19
CA THR A 201 11.71 6.07 11.97
C THR A 201 10.52 5.73 11.08
N ILE A 202 10.01 4.52 11.24
CA ILE A 202 8.68 4.10 10.76
C ILE A 202 7.77 4.11 11.99
N PRO A 203 6.90 5.12 12.16
CA PRO A 203 6.11 5.25 13.38
C PRO A 203 5.02 4.20 13.49
N LYS A 204 4.59 3.91 14.71
CA LYS A 204 3.38 3.15 14.96
C LYS A 204 2.18 3.82 14.29
N GLY A 205 1.33 3.05 13.63
CA GLY A 205 0.16 3.55 12.91
C GLY A 205 0.46 4.09 11.52
N GLU A 206 1.72 4.09 11.06
CA GLU A 206 2.09 4.47 9.70
C GLU A 206 1.38 3.58 8.67
N PRO A 207 0.68 4.17 7.69
CA PRO A 207 0.11 3.44 6.57
C PRO A 207 1.19 2.74 5.73
N ILE A 208 1.12 1.41 5.61
CA ILE A 208 2.14 0.62 4.91
C ILE A 208 1.65 0.02 3.59
N VAL A 209 0.40 -0.48 3.54
CA VAL A 209 -0.14 -1.21 2.39
C VAL A 209 -1.61 -0.90 2.22
N THR A 210 -2.05 -0.79 0.97
CA THR A 210 -3.47 -0.82 0.59
C THR A 210 -3.87 -2.24 0.21
N ALA A 211 -4.89 -2.79 0.87
CA ALA A 211 -5.48 -4.09 0.59
C ALA A 211 -6.83 -3.91 -0.14
N ILE A 212 -6.95 -4.49 -1.33
CA ILE A 212 -8.14 -4.37 -2.18
C ILE A 212 -8.67 -5.76 -2.49
N PRO A 213 -9.78 -6.20 -1.89
CA PRO A 213 -10.42 -7.44 -2.27
C PRO A 213 -11.06 -7.30 -3.66
N PHE A 214 -10.87 -8.33 -4.49
CA PHE A 214 -11.47 -8.40 -5.81
C PHE A 214 -11.91 -9.82 -6.13
N LYS A 215 -12.97 -9.95 -6.93
CA LYS A 215 -13.48 -11.24 -7.40
C LYS A 215 -12.58 -11.77 -8.50
N ARG A 216 -12.23 -13.06 -8.42
CA ARG A 216 -11.46 -13.74 -9.48
C ARG A 216 -12.39 -14.00 -10.67
N GLU A 217 -12.11 -13.36 -11.78
CA GLU A 217 -12.85 -13.50 -13.04
C GLU A 217 -11.85 -13.61 -14.20
N SER A 218 -12.24 -14.40 -15.20
CA SER A 218 -11.42 -14.51 -16.42
C SER A 218 -11.80 -13.42 -17.40
N TRP A 219 -10.81 -12.73 -17.94
CA TRP A 219 -10.99 -11.66 -18.92
C TRP A 219 -10.29 -12.03 -20.24
N LYS A 220 -10.96 -11.76 -21.36
CA LYS A 220 -10.38 -11.89 -22.70
C LYS A 220 -10.32 -10.52 -23.35
N ALA A 221 -9.12 -10.12 -23.76
CA ALA A 221 -8.94 -8.89 -24.53
C ALA A 221 -9.51 -9.05 -25.95
N VAL A 222 -10.29 -8.08 -26.41
CA VAL A 222 -10.82 -8.00 -27.77
C VAL A 222 -10.53 -6.60 -28.30
N PHE A 223 -9.94 -6.52 -29.49
CA PHE A 223 -9.64 -5.28 -30.17
C PHE A 223 -10.71 -5.04 -31.25
N LYS A 224 -11.29 -3.85 -31.25
CA LYS A 224 -12.28 -3.42 -32.25
C LYS A 224 -11.96 -2.01 -32.72
N GLU A 225 -12.26 -1.72 -33.98
CA GLU A 225 -12.22 -0.35 -34.45
C GLU A 225 -13.24 0.52 -33.74
N GLY A 226 -12.81 1.72 -33.33
CA GLY A 226 -13.67 2.66 -32.59
C GLY A 226 -14.67 3.36 -33.51
N ASN A 227 -15.87 3.62 -32.97
CA ASN A 227 -16.86 4.43 -33.67
C ASN A 227 -16.60 5.92 -33.42
N LEU A 228 -16.13 6.62 -34.46
CA LEU A 228 -15.79 8.05 -34.40
C LEU A 228 -16.98 8.93 -33.99
N LYS A 229 -18.21 8.58 -34.43
CA LYS A 229 -19.42 9.36 -34.10
C LYS A 229 -19.72 9.26 -32.59
N GLU A 230 -19.63 8.06 -32.02
CA GLU A 230 -19.80 7.83 -30.57
C GLU A 230 -18.73 8.53 -29.77
N TRP A 231 -17.48 8.44 -30.23
CA TRP A 231 -16.35 9.12 -29.59
C TRP A 231 -16.56 10.64 -29.57
N ARG A 232 -16.96 11.25 -30.68
CA ARG A 232 -17.24 12.69 -30.78
C ARG A 232 -18.38 13.11 -29.85
N ARG A 233 -19.46 12.35 -29.75
CA ARG A 233 -20.56 12.64 -28.79
C ARG A 233 -20.05 12.59 -27.35
N GLY A 234 -19.28 11.58 -26.97
CA GLY A 234 -18.70 11.46 -25.64
C GLY A 234 -17.73 12.59 -25.32
N SER A 235 -16.83 12.92 -26.25
CA SER A 235 -15.87 14.01 -26.12
C SER A 235 -16.56 15.38 -25.95
N TRP A 236 -17.59 15.65 -26.74
CA TRP A 236 -18.35 16.91 -26.67
C TRP A 236 -19.05 17.08 -25.32
N SER A 237 -19.63 16.02 -24.79
CA SER A 237 -20.28 16.07 -23.47
C SER A 237 -19.28 16.29 -22.33
N GLN A 238 -18.03 15.89 -22.50
CA GLN A 238 -16.98 16.05 -21.48
C GLN A 238 -16.25 17.40 -21.54
N SER A 239 -16.13 18.00 -22.71
CA SER A 239 -15.21 19.13 -22.93
C SER A 239 -15.83 20.52 -22.77
N SER A 240 -17.13 20.71 -23.00
CA SER A 240 -17.56 22.05 -23.37
C SER A 240 -18.51 22.76 -22.39
N PHE A 241 -19.43 22.11 -21.74
CA PHE A 241 -20.49 22.83 -21.05
C PHE A 241 -20.77 22.45 -19.59
N PHE A 242 -20.34 21.28 -19.13
CA PHE A 242 -20.68 20.84 -17.79
C PHE A 242 -19.44 20.62 -16.92
N GLN A 243 -19.26 21.50 -15.97
CA GLN A 243 -18.30 21.24 -14.90
C GLN A 243 -18.67 19.94 -14.17
N ASN A 244 -17.67 19.07 -13.92
CA ASN A 244 -17.86 17.82 -13.20
C ASN A 244 -18.71 16.74 -13.90
N THR A 245 -18.74 16.71 -15.24
CA THR A 245 -19.50 15.74 -16.03
C THR A 245 -19.25 14.30 -15.59
N TYR A 246 -17.98 13.91 -15.42
CA TYR A 246 -17.65 12.56 -14.93
C TYR A 246 -18.29 12.27 -13.57
N LYS A 247 -18.19 13.17 -12.61
CA LYS A 247 -18.77 13.02 -11.27
C LYS A 247 -20.28 12.86 -11.31
N ARG A 248 -20.97 13.60 -12.18
CA ARG A 248 -22.44 13.64 -12.25
C ARG A 248 -23.04 12.46 -13.00
N PHE A 249 -22.45 12.07 -14.13
CA PHE A 249 -23.08 11.13 -15.07
C PHE A 249 -22.42 9.75 -15.14
N PHE A 250 -21.11 9.67 -14.87
CA PHE A 250 -20.36 8.43 -15.11
C PHE A 250 -19.88 7.76 -13.82
N ARG A 251 -19.55 8.53 -12.79
CA ARG A 251 -19.02 7.98 -11.55
C ARG A 251 -20.03 7.10 -10.84
N ARG A 252 -19.63 5.86 -10.55
CA ARG A 252 -20.36 4.97 -9.64
C ARG A 252 -19.77 5.08 -8.24
N LYS A 253 -20.64 5.25 -7.23
CA LYS A 253 -20.21 5.32 -5.83
C LYS A 253 -19.64 3.98 -5.42
N LYS A 254 -18.48 4.01 -4.79
CA LYS A 254 -17.81 2.88 -4.17
C LYS A 254 -17.91 3.04 -2.66
N SER A 255 -18.10 1.95 -1.91
CA SER A 255 -18.22 2.01 -0.46
C SER A 255 -17.30 0.96 0.16
N TRP A 256 -16.46 1.43 1.07
CA TRP A 256 -15.56 0.64 1.90
C TRP A 256 -15.87 1.00 3.35
N LYS A 257 -16.41 0.06 4.13
CA LYS A 257 -16.84 0.30 5.51
C LYS A 257 -16.04 -0.58 6.47
#